data_f18202b21c95bc216d628930f00f016e
#
_entry.id   f18202b21c95bc216d628930f00f016e
#
_cell.length_a   1.000
_cell.length_b   1.000
_cell.length_c   1.000
_cell.angle_alpha   90.00
_cell.angle_beta   90.00
_cell.angle_gamma   90.00
#
_symmetry.space_group_name_H-M   'P 1'
#
loop_
_entity.id
_entity.type
_entity.pdbx_description
1 polymer ?
#
loop_
_entity_poly.entity_id
_entity_poly.type
_entity_poly.pdbx_seq_one_letter_code
_entity_poly.pdbx_strand_id
1 'polypeptide(L)'
;MQKKLAGYTVPMQRVDLQDFKHKRIALVLSGGVVKAAAWHLGVALALEELGFTFKHNNSPPSDLEISTYVGSSAGSIINLYFASGFSPLDVVQATLDRKHSKLKPIAYKDMLSLKSHRAKPPKSRGYDPMEGLPFFVKQFLRPVLEMSGIFTTKGLHDYFLNHILPSNDFNDFESDLFVVATQLDHSRKVIFSKYHYPNPGHDNTSVYYTGVPVADTVAASTAVPPFYSPYPIHNPITDQTDYYIDGEIRETLSTHVAVDNGCELIISSWTHTPYHYHEDIGSLVNYGLPAICTQAIYLMIQKKIVTHRAQRHTSKDIIQTVDDYLKENKFDNTHRRQLLSILERKLFYKPNIQLIDICPKHENYKTFLGNAFSLNPKKTSEIVSSGYKRAFEVFKKYEWQN
;
A
#
# COMPACT_ATOMS: atom_id res chain seq x y z
N MET A 1 -15.96 -15.84 21.69
CA MET A 1 -17.08 -15.62 20.76
C MET A 1 -16.57 -15.99 19.36
N GLN A 2 -17.05 -17.08 18.74
CA GLN A 2 -16.59 -17.50 17.41
C GLN A 2 -17.27 -16.65 16.35
N LYS A 3 -16.52 -15.80 15.65
CA LYS A 3 -17.03 -15.08 14.46
C LYS A 3 -17.00 -16.03 13.26
N LYS A 4 -18.16 -16.33 12.69
CA LYS A 4 -18.28 -17.10 11.44
C LYS A 4 -18.03 -16.20 10.24
N LEU A 5 -16.90 -16.35 9.58
CA LEU A 5 -16.65 -15.80 8.25
C LEU A 5 -16.84 -16.92 7.23
N ALA A 6 -17.82 -16.78 6.35
CA ALA A 6 -18.06 -17.65 5.17
C ALA A 6 -17.99 -19.16 5.45
N GLY A 7 -18.59 -19.63 6.55
CA GLY A 7 -18.69 -21.08 6.84
C GLY A 7 -17.43 -21.73 7.42
N TYR A 8 -16.36 -20.98 7.65
CA TYR A 8 -15.13 -21.50 8.29
C TYR A 8 -15.08 -21.09 9.75
N THR A 9 -15.03 -22.06 10.65
CA THR A 9 -14.61 -21.89 12.04
C THR A 9 -13.10 -22.08 12.09
N VAL A 10 -12.34 -21.00 12.25
CA VAL A 10 -10.90 -21.10 12.55
C VAL A 10 -10.78 -21.19 14.08
N PRO A 11 -10.12 -22.22 14.63
CA PRO A 11 -9.88 -22.27 16.07
C PRO A 11 -9.06 -21.04 16.47
N MET A 12 -9.54 -20.30 17.46
CA MET A 12 -8.82 -19.18 18.07
C MET A 12 -7.58 -19.75 18.77
N GLN A 13 -6.40 -19.49 18.22
CA GLN A 13 -5.14 -19.76 18.87
C GLN A 13 -4.65 -18.45 19.51
N ARG A 14 -4.40 -18.45 20.81
CA ARG A 14 -3.86 -17.29 21.50
C ARG A 14 -2.43 -17.06 21.02
N VAL A 15 -2.16 -15.89 20.46
CA VAL A 15 -0.81 -15.39 20.17
C VAL A 15 -0.41 -14.50 21.33
N ASP A 16 0.80 -14.69 21.89
CA ASP A 16 1.32 -13.77 22.89
C ASP A 16 1.81 -12.50 22.20
N LEU A 17 1.16 -11.40 22.49
CA LEU A 17 1.46 -10.09 21.91
C LEU A 17 2.11 -9.14 22.92
N GLN A 18 2.64 -9.67 24.03
CA GLN A 18 3.23 -8.83 25.10
C GLN A 18 4.38 -7.95 24.54
N ASP A 19 5.21 -8.50 23.64
CA ASP A 19 6.34 -7.77 23.06
C ASP A 19 5.91 -6.60 22.16
N PHE A 20 4.65 -6.54 21.78
CA PHE A 20 4.10 -5.49 20.90
C PHE A 20 3.37 -4.38 21.66
N LYS A 21 3.05 -4.63 22.92
CA LYS A 21 2.36 -3.63 23.76
C LYS A 21 3.18 -2.35 23.89
N HIS A 22 2.46 -1.23 23.92
CA HIS A 22 3.03 0.11 24.05
C HIS A 22 3.97 0.57 22.94
N LYS A 23 4.18 -0.23 21.89
CA LYS A 23 4.92 0.21 20.70
C LYS A 23 4.03 1.12 19.84
N ARG A 24 4.67 2.08 19.18
CA ARG A 24 3.99 2.84 18.12
C ARG A 24 3.87 1.94 16.89
N ILE A 25 2.63 1.59 16.52
CA ILE A 25 2.35 0.58 15.50
C ILE A 25 1.87 1.24 14.22
N ALA A 26 2.48 0.84 13.09
CA ALA A 26 2.04 1.24 11.76
C ALA A 26 1.45 0.06 10.97
N LEU A 27 0.42 0.35 10.19
CA LEU A 27 -0.11 -0.52 9.15
C LEU A 27 0.26 0.04 7.78
N VAL A 28 1.09 -0.71 7.03
CA VAL A 28 1.58 -0.30 5.70
C VAL A 28 0.97 -1.22 4.65
N LEU A 29 0.12 -0.65 3.80
CA LEU A 29 -0.66 -1.41 2.80
C LEU A 29 -0.28 -1.01 1.38
N SER A 30 -0.01 -2.02 0.55
CA SER A 30 0.26 -1.84 -0.88
C SER A 30 -1.00 -1.65 -1.71
N GLY A 31 -0.82 -1.27 -2.97
CA GLY A 31 -1.88 -1.28 -3.98
C GLY A 31 -2.22 -2.67 -4.51
N GLY A 32 -2.97 -2.70 -5.62
CA GLY A 32 -3.38 -3.92 -6.33
C GLY A 32 -4.89 -4.02 -6.54
N VAL A 33 -5.57 -2.87 -6.63
CA VAL A 33 -6.99 -2.70 -6.94
C VAL A 33 -7.91 -3.43 -5.94
N VAL A 34 -9.10 -3.87 -6.34
CA VAL A 34 -10.11 -4.53 -5.48
C VAL A 34 -9.57 -5.81 -4.83
N LYS A 35 -8.74 -6.56 -5.55
CA LYS A 35 -8.11 -7.78 -5.04
C LYS A 35 -7.25 -7.51 -3.80
N ALA A 36 -6.42 -6.47 -3.86
CA ALA A 36 -5.58 -6.08 -2.72
C ALA A 36 -6.42 -5.53 -1.57
N ALA A 37 -7.44 -4.72 -1.86
CA ALA A 37 -8.37 -4.23 -0.84
C ALA A 37 -9.02 -5.40 -0.07
N ALA A 38 -9.53 -6.41 -0.78
CA ALA A 38 -10.12 -7.60 -0.16
C ALA A 38 -9.11 -8.39 0.69
N TRP A 39 -7.86 -8.53 0.22
CA TRP A 39 -6.78 -9.17 0.97
C TRP A 39 -6.46 -8.40 2.26
N HIS A 40 -6.28 -7.08 2.17
CA HIS A 40 -5.98 -6.24 3.32
C HIS A 40 -7.11 -6.23 4.35
N LEU A 41 -8.36 -6.28 3.92
CA LEU A 41 -9.50 -6.46 4.83
C LEU A 41 -9.43 -7.77 5.59
N GLY A 42 -9.05 -8.86 4.93
CA GLY A 42 -8.82 -10.15 5.58
C GLY A 42 -7.70 -10.08 6.62
N VAL A 43 -6.59 -9.44 6.27
CA VAL A 43 -5.49 -9.18 7.20
C VAL A 43 -5.94 -8.36 8.39
N ALA A 44 -6.68 -7.26 8.16
CA ALA A 44 -7.16 -6.38 9.22
C ALA A 44 -8.15 -7.07 10.17
N LEU A 45 -9.05 -7.93 9.64
CA LEU A 45 -9.93 -8.76 10.49
C LEU A 45 -9.14 -9.70 11.41
N ALA A 46 -8.05 -10.28 10.90
CA ALA A 46 -7.18 -11.14 11.71
C ALA A 46 -6.44 -10.32 12.79
N LEU A 47 -5.97 -9.13 12.46
CA LEU A 47 -5.35 -8.23 13.42
C LEU A 47 -6.33 -7.81 14.52
N GLU A 48 -7.57 -7.47 14.17
CA GLU A 48 -8.63 -7.16 15.14
C GLU A 48 -8.89 -8.34 16.08
N GLU A 49 -8.95 -9.57 15.56
CA GLU A 49 -9.15 -10.78 16.36
C GLU A 49 -7.95 -11.13 17.24
N LEU A 50 -6.74 -10.78 16.82
CA LEU A 50 -5.51 -10.87 17.62
C LEU A 50 -5.43 -9.80 18.71
N GLY A 51 -6.36 -8.84 18.76
CA GLY A 51 -6.44 -7.80 19.78
C GLY A 51 -5.88 -6.44 19.37
N PHE A 52 -5.42 -6.28 18.11
CA PHE A 52 -5.07 -4.96 17.62
C PHE A 52 -6.31 -4.08 17.45
N THR A 53 -6.16 -2.80 17.72
CA THR A 53 -7.20 -1.79 17.51
C THR A 53 -6.74 -0.79 16.44
N PHE A 54 -7.70 -0.17 15.76
CA PHE A 54 -7.46 0.78 14.69
C PHE A 54 -7.81 2.18 15.19
N LYS A 55 -6.79 3.05 15.30
CA LYS A 55 -6.98 4.42 15.79
C LYS A 55 -7.79 5.25 14.82
N HIS A 56 -8.81 5.89 15.35
CA HIS A 56 -9.62 6.91 14.67
C HIS A 56 -10.03 7.98 15.69
N ASN A 57 -10.69 9.04 15.22
CA ASN A 57 -11.15 10.11 16.10
C ASN A 57 -12.07 9.57 17.21
N ASN A 58 -11.75 9.91 18.46
CA ASN A 58 -12.44 9.46 19.67
C ASN A 58 -12.37 7.93 19.93
N SER A 59 -11.44 7.20 19.31
CA SER A 59 -11.23 5.80 19.67
C SER A 59 -10.64 5.67 21.07
N PRO A 60 -11.05 4.66 21.86
CA PRO A 60 -10.46 4.45 23.18
C PRO A 60 -9.00 4.01 23.04
N PRO A 61 -8.09 4.47 23.94
CA PRO A 61 -6.69 4.01 23.93
C PRO A 61 -6.58 2.50 24.11
N SER A 62 -5.62 1.88 23.44
CA SER A 62 -5.34 0.45 23.51
C SER A 62 -3.84 0.18 23.47
N ASP A 63 -3.38 -0.86 24.17
CA ASP A 63 -1.98 -1.28 24.18
C ASP A 63 -1.45 -1.75 22.81
N LEU A 64 -2.35 -2.23 21.96
CA LEU A 64 -2.05 -2.69 20.60
C LEU A 64 -2.73 -1.80 19.55
N GLU A 65 -2.62 -0.49 19.74
CA GLU A 65 -3.25 0.49 18.86
C GLU A 65 -2.40 0.73 17.60
N ILE A 66 -2.97 0.43 16.44
CA ILE A 66 -2.42 0.85 15.14
C ILE A 66 -2.77 2.32 14.96
N SER A 67 -1.80 3.20 15.17
CA SER A 67 -1.99 4.66 15.15
C SER A 67 -1.48 5.33 13.88
N THR A 68 -0.69 4.62 13.07
CA THR A 68 -0.09 5.13 11.84
C THR A 68 -0.51 4.29 10.65
N TYR A 69 -1.05 4.94 9.62
CA TYR A 69 -1.51 4.32 8.39
C TYR A 69 -0.71 4.84 7.20
N VAL A 70 -0.05 3.94 6.50
CA VAL A 70 0.69 4.28 5.26
C VAL A 70 0.11 3.43 4.13
N GLY A 71 -0.38 4.07 3.08
CA GLY A 71 -1.01 3.35 1.98
C GLY A 71 -0.75 3.94 0.62
N SER A 72 -0.69 3.06 -0.39
CA SER A 72 -0.76 3.44 -1.80
C SER A 72 -1.93 2.72 -2.48
N SER A 73 -2.59 3.38 -3.44
CA SER A 73 -3.69 2.80 -4.21
C SER A 73 -4.77 2.16 -3.30
N ALA A 74 -5.08 0.89 -3.51
CA ALA A 74 -6.04 0.15 -2.68
C ALA A 74 -5.70 0.19 -1.18
N GLY A 75 -4.40 0.22 -0.82
CA GLY A 75 -3.95 0.34 0.56
C GLY A 75 -4.31 1.69 1.18
N SER A 76 -4.26 2.78 0.41
CA SER A 76 -4.70 4.09 0.89
C SER A 76 -6.21 4.12 1.16
N ILE A 77 -7.00 3.44 0.33
CA ILE A 77 -8.45 3.30 0.52
C ILE A 77 -8.77 2.58 1.82
N ILE A 78 -8.15 1.43 2.07
CA ILE A 78 -8.40 0.63 3.27
C ILE A 78 -7.97 1.37 4.54
N ASN A 79 -6.80 1.99 4.52
CA ASN A 79 -6.31 2.81 5.63
C ASN A 79 -7.23 4.03 5.90
N LEU A 80 -7.77 4.63 4.85
CA LEU A 80 -8.72 5.74 4.98
C LEU A 80 -10.01 5.31 5.68
N TYR A 81 -10.55 4.11 5.38
CA TYR A 81 -11.71 3.60 6.10
C TYR A 81 -11.44 3.48 7.60
N PHE A 82 -10.26 2.93 7.98
CA PHE A 82 -9.91 2.76 9.39
C PHE A 82 -9.69 4.11 10.09
N ALA A 83 -8.96 5.02 9.46
CA ALA A 83 -8.76 6.37 9.99
C ALA A 83 -10.08 7.16 10.12
N SER A 84 -11.08 6.86 9.28
CA SER A 84 -12.43 7.45 9.32
C SER A 84 -13.38 6.77 10.31
N GLY A 85 -12.93 5.76 11.07
CA GLY A 85 -13.71 5.11 12.13
C GLY A 85 -14.53 3.90 11.70
N PHE A 86 -14.32 3.38 10.49
CA PHE A 86 -14.94 2.13 10.05
C PHE A 86 -14.09 0.95 10.47
N SER A 87 -14.69 -0.04 11.15
CA SER A 87 -13.99 -1.27 11.49
C SER A 87 -13.75 -2.15 10.25
N PRO A 88 -12.76 -3.06 10.29
CA PRO A 88 -12.58 -4.05 9.23
C PRO A 88 -13.87 -4.82 8.90
N LEU A 89 -14.67 -5.13 9.92
CA LEU A 89 -15.93 -5.82 9.75
C LEU A 89 -16.98 -4.97 9.00
N ASP A 90 -17.10 -3.68 9.30
CA ASP A 90 -18.03 -2.77 8.60
C ASP A 90 -17.72 -2.74 7.09
N VAL A 91 -16.44 -2.65 6.73
CA VAL A 91 -16.02 -2.59 5.31
C VAL A 91 -16.24 -3.93 4.61
N VAL A 92 -15.99 -5.05 5.28
CA VAL A 92 -16.27 -6.39 4.74
C VAL A 92 -17.77 -6.58 4.55
N GLN A 93 -18.60 -6.22 5.51
CA GLN A 93 -20.06 -6.31 5.40
C GLN A 93 -20.58 -5.46 4.24
N ALA A 94 -20.09 -4.21 4.08
CA ALA A 94 -20.47 -3.38 2.94
C ALA A 94 -20.11 -4.01 1.60
N THR A 95 -18.99 -4.72 1.54
CA THR A 95 -18.52 -5.36 0.30
C THR A 95 -19.29 -6.64 -0.01
N LEU A 96 -19.65 -7.43 0.99
CA LEU A 96 -20.29 -8.74 0.84
C LEU A 96 -21.83 -8.66 0.89
N ASP A 97 -22.39 -7.87 1.83
CA ASP A 97 -23.82 -7.67 2.01
C ASP A 97 -24.21 -6.20 1.81
N ARG A 98 -24.34 -5.83 0.55
CA ARG A 98 -24.61 -4.44 0.12
C ARG A 98 -25.95 -3.87 0.60
N LYS A 99 -26.86 -4.69 1.09
CA LYS A 99 -28.22 -4.27 1.47
C LYS A 99 -28.34 -3.84 2.94
N HIS A 100 -27.48 -4.37 3.82
CA HIS A 100 -27.62 -4.20 5.26
C HIS A 100 -26.39 -3.57 5.94
N SER A 101 -25.51 -2.95 5.15
CA SER A 101 -24.29 -2.32 5.69
C SER A 101 -24.54 -0.87 6.12
N LYS A 102 -23.92 -0.46 7.22
CA LYS A 102 -23.85 0.95 7.66
C LYS A 102 -23.07 1.82 6.69
N LEU A 103 -22.14 1.22 5.98
CA LEU A 103 -21.24 1.84 5.03
C LEU A 103 -21.78 1.64 3.61
N LYS A 104 -21.83 2.70 2.82
CA LYS A 104 -22.14 2.60 1.40
C LYS A 104 -21.01 1.88 0.65
N PRO A 105 -21.26 0.75 -0.02
CA PRO A 105 -20.21 0.04 -0.74
C PRO A 105 -19.78 0.79 -2.01
N ILE A 106 -18.49 0.69 -2.34
CA ILE A 106 -17.97 1.15 -3.64
C ILE A 106 -18.66 0.36 -4.75
N ALA A 107 -19.13 1.05 -5.77
CA ALA A 107 -19.72 0.46 -6.97
C ALA A 107 -18.85 0.71 -8.22
N TYR A 108 -19.11 -0.04 -9.28
CA TYR A 108 -18.38 0.15 -10.54
C TYR A 108 -18.50 1.58 -11.09
N LYS A 109 -19.62 2.28 -10.88
CA LYS A 109 -19.78 3.67 -11.28
C LYS A 109 -18.83 4.63 -10.56
N ASP A 110 -18.46 4.32 -9.33
CA ASP A 110 -17.53 5.12 -8.52
C ASP A 110 -16.07 4.86 -8.97
N MET A 111 -15.81 3.65 -9.46
CA MET A 111 -14.48 3.26 -9.97
C MET A 111 -14.29 3.61 -11.45
N LEU A 112 -15.30 3.44 -12.29
CA LEU A 112 -15.18 3.49 -13.74
C LEU A 112 -15.84 4.77 -14.31
N SER A 113 -15.49 5.93 -13.75
CA SER A 113 -15.95 7.21 -14.28
C SER A 113 -15.24 7.51 -15.60
N LEU A 114 -16.01 7.69 -16.68
CA LEU A 114 -15.44 8.02 -17.98
C LEU A 114 -14.82 9.42 -17.98
N LYS A 115 -13.67 9.56 -18.62
CA LYS A 115 -13.03 10.86 -18.79
C LYS A 115 -13.80 11.70 -19.82
N SER A 116 -14.30 12.85 -19.41
CA SER A 116 -15.08 13.74 -20.28
C SER A 116 -14.25 14.57 -21.27
N HIS A 117 -12.91 14.68 -21.06
CA HIS A 117 -12.06 15.56 -21.87
C HIS A 117 -10.79 14.85 -22.31
N ARG A 118 -10.47 14.93 -23.62
CA ARG A 118 -9.14 14.62 -24.13
C ARG A 118 -8.20 15.78 -23.80
N ALA A 119 -7.01 15.47 -23.27
CA ALA A 119 -5.98 16.47 -23.12
C ALA A 119 -5.64 17.05 -24.50
N LYS A 120 -5.75 18.38 -24.67
CA LYS A 120 -5.28 19.03 -25.90
C LYS A 120 -3.75 19.03 -25.87
N PRO A 121 -3.09 18.41 -26.86
CA PRO A 121 -1.64 18.48 -26.92
C PRO A 121 -1.16 19.93 -27.07
N PRO A 122 -0.02 20.29 -26.50
CA PRO A 122 0.57 21.61 -26.68
C PRO A 122 0.85 21.87 -28.18
N LYS A 123 0.76 23.13 -28.62
CA LYS A 123 0.95 23.51 -30.02
C LYS A 123 2.37 23.22 -30.55
N SER A 124 3.36 23.18 -29.68
CA SER A 124 4.74 22.77 -30.00
C SER A 124 5.02 21.42 -29.33
N ARG A 125 5.07 20.35 -30.11
CA ARG A 125 5.49 19.02 -29.64
C ARG A 125 6.99 18.90 -29.82
N GLY A 126 7.74 18.87 -28.72
CA GLY A 126 9.15 18.45 -28.74
C GLY A 126 9.34 16.95 -28.97
N TYR A 127 8.23 16.17 -28.92
CA TYR A 127 8.22 14.70 -29.07
C TYR A 127 6.94 14.23 -29.73
N ASP A 128 7.04 13.49 -30.83
CA ASP A 128 5.94 12.78 -31.47
C ASP A 128 6.14 11.28 -31.29
N PRO A 129 5.34 10.58 -30.44
CA PRO A 129 5.46 9.15 -30.22
C PRO A 129 5.19 8.32 -31.50
N MET A 130 4.68 8.94 -32.53
CA MET A 130 4.37 8.31 -33.82
C MET A 130 5.37 8.68 -34.93
N GLU A 131 6.44 9.44 -34.61
CA GLU A 131 7.46 9.81 -35.58
C GLU A 131 8.06 8.55 -36.22
N GLY A 132 8.22 8.56 -37.55
CA GLY A 132 8.77 7.42 -38.30
C GLY A 132 7.78 6.28 -38.62
N LEU A 133 6.56 6.28 -38.05
CA LEU A 133 5.57 5.25 -38.38
C LEU A 133 4.86 5.54 -39.72
N PRO A 134 4.48 4.52 -40.49
CA PRO A 134 3.66 4.67 -41.72
C PRO A 134 2.31 5.33 -41.40
N PHE A 135 1.77 6.11 -42.37
CA PHE A 135 0.55 6.90 -42.17
C PHE A 135 -0.66 6.06 -41.68
N PHE A 136 -0.88 4.88 -42.26
CA PHE A 136 -1.98 4.00 -41.87
C PHE A 136 -1.83 3.48 -40.42
N VAL A 137 -0.60 3.22 -39.96
CA VAL A 137 -0.31 2.80 -38.59
C VAL A 137 -0.56 3.95 -37.63
N LYS A 138 -0.14 5.17 -38.01
CA LYS A 138 -0.42 6.39 -37.23
C LYS A 138 -1.92 6.60 -37.05
N GLN A 139 -2.71 6.48 -38.09
CA GLN A 139 -4.15 6.67 -38.05
C GLN A 139 -4.85 5.65 -37.14
N PHE A 140 -4.38 4.40 -37.17
CA PHE A 140 -4.93 3.32 -36.34
C PHE A 140 -4.52 3.45 -34.87
N LEU A 141 -3.25 3.77 -34.58
CA LEU A 141 -2.74 3.86 -33.20
C LEU A 141 -3.05 5.21 -32.52
N ARG A 142 -3.28 6.27 -33.28
CA ARG A 142 -3.49 7.62 -32.77
C ARG A 142 -4.54 7.72 -31.65
N PRO A 143 -5.76 7.11 -31.77
CA PRO A 143 -6.76 7.19 -30.70
C PRO A 143 -6.27 6.58 -29.39
N VAL A 144 -5.41 5.56 -29.44
CA VAL A 144 -4.88 4.86 -28.26
C VAL A 144 -3.70 5.62 -27.66
N LEU A 145 -2.77 6.11 -28.50
CA LEU A 145 -1.55 6.79 -28.05
C LEU A 145 -1.80 8.23 -27.56
N GLU A 146 -2.88 8.87 -27.99
CA GLU A 146 -3.28 10.19 -27.50
C GLU A 146 -4.15 10.14 -26.24
N MET A 147 -4.53 8.95 -25.76
CA MET A 147 -5.28 8.80 -24.52
C MET A 147 -4.36 8.86 -23.32
N SER A 148 -4.67 9.71 -22.34
CA SER A 148 -3.97 9.73 -21.05
C SER A 148 -4.55 8.74 -20.03
N GLY A 149 -5.53 7.93 -20.40
CA GLY A 149 -6.25 6.94 -19.59
C GLY A 149 -7.71 6.83 -20.07
N ILE A 150 -8.34 5.70 -19.80
CA ILE A 150 -9.73 5.41 -20.20
C ILE A 150 -10.70 6.03 -19.19
N PHE A 151 -10.39 5.87 -17.91
CA PHE A 151 -11.22 6.32 -16.79
C PHE A 151 -10.55 7.46 -16.01
N THR A 152 -11.32 8.06 -15.10
CA THR A 152 -10.82 9.02 -14.10
C THR A 152 -11.17 8.53 -12.70
N THR A 153 -10.33 8.82 -11.72
CA THR A 153 -10.56 8.52 -10.30
C THR A 153 -11.48 9.53 -9.60
N LYS A 154 -12.09 10.46 -10.36
CA LYS A 154 -13.02 11.45 -9.80
C LYS A 154 -14.21 10.80 -9.09
N GLY A 155 -14.73 9.68 -9.60
CA GLY A 155 -15.81 8.96 -8.93
C GLY A 155 -15.42 8.42 -7.56
N LEU A 156 -14.18 7.99 -7.40
CA LEU A 156 -13.63 7.61 -6.08
C LEU A 156 -13.48 8.83 -5.18
N HIS A 157 -12.92 9.93 -5.69
CA HIS A 157 -12.86 11.20 -4.95
C HIS A 157 -14.24 11.61 -4.40
N ASP A 158 -15.26 11.67 -5.25
CA ASP A 158 -16.60 12.07 -4.87
C ASP A 158 -17.25 11.07 -3.88
N TYR A 159 -16.96 9.78 -4.04
CA TYR A 159 -17.42 8.75 -3.12
C TYR A 159 -16.81 8.95 -1.72
N PHE A 160 -15.49 9.15 -1.60
CA PHE A 160 -14.85 9.35 -0.30
C PHE A 160 -15.32 10.64 0.35
N LEU A 161 -15.34 11.74 -0.40
CA LEU A 161 -15.76 13.03 0.11
C LEU A 161 -17.19 13.03 0.66
N ASN A 162 -18.11 12.37 -0.03
CA ASN A 162 -19.53 12.42 0.31
C ASN A 162 -20.00 11.31 1.27
N HIS A 163 -19.23 10.23 1.46
CA HIS A 163 -19.75 9.06 2.15
C HIS A 163 -18.82 8.48 3.22
N ILE A 164 -17.54 8.84 3.22
CA ILE A 164 -16.55 8.19 4.06
C ILE A 164 -15.85 9.18 5.00
N LEU A 165 -15.37 10.28 4.45
CA LEU A 165 -14.54 11.22 5.18
C LEU A 165 -15.32 11.98 6.24
N PRO A 166 -14.89 11.96 7.52
CA PRO A 166 -15.43 12.89 8.54
C PRO A 166 -14.94 14.32 8.28
N SER A 167 -13.75 14.50 7.74
CA SER A 167 -13.15 15.75 7.28
C SER A 167 -12.23 15.50 6.09
N ASN A 168 -12.09 16.49 5.22
CA ASN A 168 -11.18 16.43 4.07
C ASN A 168 -9.80 17.05 4.34
N ASP A 169 -9.47 17.32 5.61
CA ASP A 169 -8.18 17.82 6.07
C ASP A 169 -7.46 16.74 6.89
N PHE A 170 -6.19 16.46 6.58
CA PHE A 170 -5.35 15.53 7.34
C PHE A 170 -5.18 15.93 8.81
N ASN A 171 -5.23 17.21 9.13
CA ASN A 171 -5.07 17.71 10.49
C ASN A 171 -6.21 17.30 11.43
N ASP A 172 -7.38 16.99 10.89
CA ASP A 172 -8.56 16.61 11.66
C ASP A 172 -8.57 15.13 12.06
N PHE A 173 -7.59 14.35 11.59
CA PHE A 173 -7.44 12.95 11.97
C PHE A 173 -6.51 12.82 13.18
N GLU A 174 -6.96 12.15 14.23
CA GLU A 174 -6.11 11.81 15.38
C GLU A 174 -5.04 10.77 15.01
N SER A 175 -5.37 9.88 14.10
CA SER A 175 -4.40 8.93 13.54
C SER A 175 -3.43 9.62 12.58
N ASP A 176 -2.27 9.02 12.36
CA ASP A 176 -1.28 9.50 11.40
C ASP A 176 -1.50 8.83 10.05
N LEU A 177 -2.18 9.53 9.15
CA LEU A 177 -2.50 9.05 7.82
C LEU A 177 -1.48 9.57 6.81
N PHE A 178 -0.91 8.64 6.02
CA PHE A 178 0.01 8.91 4.92
C PHE A 178 -0.50 8.25 3.65
N VAL A 179 -0.69 9.05 2.61
CA VAL A 179 -1.11 8.59 1.29
C VAL A 179 0.05 8.79 0.32
N VAL A 180 0.45 7.72 -0.36
CA VAL A 180 1.60 7.73 -1.28
C VAL A 180 1.12 7.76 -2.71
N ALA A 181 1.64 8.71 -3.51
CA ALA A 181 1.42 8.80 -4.94
C ALA A 181 2.74 9.03 -5.68
N THR A 182 2.71 8.92 -7.00
CA THR A 182 3.84 9.23 -7.88
C THR A 182 3.55 10.49 -8.67
N GLN A 183 4.37 11.54 -8.53
CA GLN A 183 4.30 12.74 -9.35
C GLN A 183 4.85 12.40 -10.75
N LEU A 184 4.01 12.57 -11.79
CA LEU A 184 4.31 12.08 -13.12
C LEU A 184 5.50 12.79 -13.76
N ASP A 185 5.45 14.12 -13.83
CA ASP A 185 6.39 14.91 -14.63
C ASP A 185 7.76 15.08 -13.96
N HIS A 186 7.84 14.88 -12.64
CA HIS A 186 9.08 15.00 -11.86
C HIS A 186 9.60 13.66 -11.35
N SER A 187 8.95 12.54 -11.69
CA SER A 187 9.34 11.18 -11.28
C SER A 187 9.60 11.04 -9.77
N ARG A 188 8.86 11.79 -8.96
CA ARG A 188 9.02 11.81 -7.49
C ARG A 188 7.97 10.94 -6.82
N LYS A 189 8.36 10.30 -5.73
CA LYS A 189 7.41 9.76 -4.76
C LYS A 189 6.92 10.91 -3.90
N VAL A 190 5.62 11.10 -3.82
CA VAL A 190 5.00 12.12 -2.98
C VAL A 190 4.20 11.44 -1.88
N ILE A 191 4.41 11.89 -0.66
CA ILE A 191 3.78 11.40 0.55
C ILE A 191 2.93 12.54 1.10
N PHE A 192 1.62 12.38 1.01
CA PHE A 192 0.65 13.35 1.52
C PHE A 192 0.29 13.02 2.97
N SER A 193 0.36 14.01 3.85
CA SER A 193 0.02 13.87 5.27
C SER A 193 -0.13 15.22 5.96
N LYS A 194 -0.42 15.22 7.26
CA LYS A 194 -0.35 16.40 8.12
C LYS A 194 1.08 16.79 8.51
N TYR A 195 2.07 15.93 8.25
CA TYR A 195 3.46 16.14 8.65
C TYR A 195 4.35 16.50 7.46
N HIS A 196 5.28 17.39 7.72
CA HIS A 196 6.36 17.71 6.80
C HIS A 196 7.68 17.17 7.37
N TYR A 197 8.19 16.09 6.78
CA TYR A 197 9.51 15.58 7.10
C TYR A 197 10.55 16.08 6.10
N PRO A 198 11.79 16.38 6.55
CA PRO A 198 12.86 16.68 5.61
C PRO A 198 13.11 15.48 4.71
N ASN A 199 13.51 15.75 3.46
CA ASN A 199 13.83 14.68 2.53
C ASN A 199 14.86 13.73 3.14
N PRO A 200 14.63 12.41 3.09
CA PRO A 200 15.60 11.45 3.56
C PRO A 200 16.93 11.66 2.82
N GLY A 201 18.04 11.76 3.54
CA GLY A 201 19.35 12.02 2.92
C GLY A 201 19.82 10.92 1.94
N HIS A 202 19.13 9.78 1.92
CA HIS A 202 19.39 8.64 1.04
C HIS A 202 18.41 8.51 -0.13
N ASP A 203 17.31 9.29 -0.13
CA ASP A 203 16.28 9.24 -1.19
C ASP A 203 15.85 10.67 -1.58
N ASN A 204 16.57 11.26 -2.51
CA ASN A 204 16.26 12.59 -3.08
C ASN A 204 14.97 12.61 -3.91
N THR A 205 14.34 11.47 -4.07
CA THR A 205 13.13 11.32 -4.91
C THR A 205 11.83 11.25 -4.09
N SER A 206 11.91 11.29 -2.77
CA SER A 206 10.75 11.33 -1.87
C SER A 206 10.51 12.75 -1.38
N VAL A 207 9.26 13.19 -1.41
CA VAL A 207 8.84 14.51 -0.94
C VAL A 207 7.57 14.38 -0.11
N TYR A 208 7.53 15.05 1.05
CA TYR A 208 6.33 15.15 1.89
C TYR A 208 5.55 16.43 1.54
N TYR A 209 4.27 16.28 1.26
CA TYR A 209 3.36 17.40 0.99
C TYR A 209 2.25 17.48 2.03
N THR A 210 2.03 18.68 2.54
CA THR A 210 0.95 19.02 3.48
C THR A 210 -0.06 19.95 2.83
N GLY A 211 -1.26 20.04 3.41
CA GLY A 211 -2.29 21.00 2.96
C GLY A 211 -3.03 20.59 1.69
N VAL A 212 -2.87 19.36 1.22
CA VAL A 212 -3.66 18.81 0.11
C VAL A 212 -4.88 18.07 0.68
N PRO A 213 -6.09 18.26 0.14
CA PRO A 213 -7.29 17.58 0.61
C PRO A 213 -7.19 16.06 0.52
N VAL A 214 -7.68 15.34 1.54
CA VAL A 214 -7.54 13.87 1.65
C VAL A 214 -8.14 13.14 0.45
N ALA A 215 -9.33 13.52 0.01
CA ALA A 215 -10.01 12.89 -1.13
C ALA A 215 -9.20 12.99 -2.43
N ASP A 216 -8.54 14.14 -2.67
CA ASP A 216 -7.68 14.35 -3.83
C ASP A 216 -6.45 13.44 -3.78
N THR A 217 -5.84 13.28 -2.59
CA THR A 217 -4.64 12.45 -2.44
C THR A 217 -4.93 10.96 -2.68
N VAL A 218 -6.07 10.46 -2.21
CA VAL A 218 -6.50 9.08 -2.44
C VAL A 218 -6.87 8.86 -3.91
N ALA A 219 -7.54 9.83 -4.55
CA ALA A 219 -7.83 9.78 -5.98
C ALA A 219 -6.53 9.77 -6.82
N ALA A 220 -5.54 10.57 -6.44
CA ALA A 220 -4.22 10.60 -7.07
C ALA A 220 -3.47 9.27 -6.88
N SER A 221 -3.48 8.73 -5.66
CA SER A 221 -2.83 7.47 -5.30
C SER A 221 -3.42 6.25 -6.01
N THR A 222 -4.68 6.33 -6.47
CA THR A 222 -5.39 5.23 -7.15
C THR A 222 -5.38 5.35 -8.68
N ALA A 223 -4.75 6.38 -9.25
CA ALA A 223 -4.71 6.64 -10.68
C ALA A 223 -3.69 5.73 -11.41
N VAL A 224 -3.99 4.42 -11.51
CA VAL A 224 -3.09 3.42 -12.11
C VAL A 224 -3.12 3.47 -13.64
N PRO A 225 -1.99 3.77 -14.33
CA PRO A 225 -1.90 3.70 -15.79
C PRO A 225 -1.97 2.24 -16.29
N PRO A 226 -2.47 1.99 -17.51
CA PRO A 226 -3.12 2.91 -18.44
C PRO A 226 -4.63 3.05 -18.23
N PHE A 227 -5.19 2.44 -17.18
CA PHE A 227 -6.64 2.41 -16.95
C PHE A 227 -7.15 3.79 -16.55
N TYR A 228 -6.49 4.46 -15.62
CA TYR A 228 -6.87 5.79 -15.17
C TYR A 228 -5.94 6.86 -15.73
N SER A 229 -6.52 8.02 -16.06
CA SER A 229 -5.74 9.21 -16.37
C SER A 229 -5.06 9.74 -15.12
N PRO A 230 -3.87 10.37 -15.24
CA PRO A 230 -3.24 11.06 -14.14
C PRO A 230 -4.19 12.06 -13.47
N TYR A 231 -4.16 12.09 -12.14
CA TYR A 231 -5.04 12.96 -11.35
C TYR A 231 -4.36 14.32 -11.14
N PRO A 232 -5.04 15.44 -11.46
CA PRO A 232 -4.49 16.78 -11.27
C PRO A 232 -4.67 17.24 -9.82
N ILE A 233 -3.62 17.78 -9.22
CA ILE A 233 -3.67 18.49 -7.94
C ILE A 233 -3.03 19.87 -8.15
N HIS A 234 -3.73 20.92 -7.75
CA HIS A 234 -3.19 22.27 -7.75
C HIS A 234 -2.17 22.45 -6.64
N ASN A 235 -0.96 22.86 -7.00
CA ASN A 235 0.12 23.14 -6.06
C ASN A 235 0.09 24.65 -5.70
N PRO A 236 -0.29 25.01 -4.47
CA PRO A 236 -0.43 26.41 -4.08
C PRO A 236 0.90 27.17 -3.99
N ILE A 237 2.04 26.44 -3.90
CA ILE A 237 3.38 27.05 -3.81
C ILE A 237 3.87 27.51 -5.18
N THR A 238 3.66 26.67 -6.21
CA THR A 238 4.12 26.94 -7.56
C THR A 238 3.06 27.56 -8.46
N ASP A 239 1.81 27.64 -7.99
CA ASP A 239 0.62 28.04 -8.75
C ASP A 239 0.42 27.23 -10.05
N GLN A 240 0.88 25.96 -10.03
CA GLN A 240 0.79 25.05 -11.17
C GLN A 240 -0.04 23.82 -10.81
N THR A 241 -0.56 23.15 -11.84
CA THR A 241 -1.23 21.87 -11.68
C THR A 241 -0.21 20.77 -11.91
N ASP A 242 0.07 20.00 -10.85
CA ASP A 242 0.87 18.81 -10.91
C ASP A 242 -0.01 17.59 -11.19
N TYR A 243 0.52 16.62 -11.94
CA TYR A 243 -0.18 15.37 -12.28
C TYR A 243 0.39 14.20 -11.53
N TYR A 244 -0.52 13.37 -10.98
CA TYR A 244 -0.16 12.23 -10.14
C TYR A 244 -0.72 10.93 -10.70
N ILE A 245 0.04 9.86 -10.52
CA ILE A 245 -0.32 8.49 -10.84
C ILE A 245 -0.13 7.61 -9.58
N ASP A 246 -0.58 6.37 -9.67
CA ASP A 246 -0.55 5.40 -8.59
C ASP A 246 0.83 5.32 -7.89
N GLY A 247 0.80 5.29 -6.55
CA GLY A 247 1.99 5.26 -5.71
C GLY A 247 2.85 4.01 -5.88
N GLU A 248 2.24 2.88 -6.26
CA GLU A 248 2.95 1.60 -6.49
C GLU A 248 3.97 1.68 -7.63
N ILE A 249 3.78 2.60 -8.58
CA ILE A 249 4.67 2.74 -9.72
C ILE A 249 6.09 3.11 -9.27
N ARG A 250 6.21 4.03 -8.33
CA ARG A 250 7.53 4.47 -7.83
C ARG A 250 8.05 3.56 -6.73
N GLU A 251 7.22 3.24 -5.75
CA GLU A 251 7.61 2.41 -4.61
C GLU A 251 6.43 1.65 -4.02
N THR A 252 6.63 0.35 -3.90
CA THR A 252 5.70 -0.55 -3.21
C THR A 252 6.09 -0.64 -1.74
N LEU A 253 5.12 -0.59 -0.82
CA LEU A 253 5.33 -0.70 0.62
C LEU A 253 6.29 0.35 1.18
N SER A 254 5.85 1.59 1.22
CA SER A 254 6.63 2.71 1.77
C SER A 254 6.82 2.60 3.30
N THR A 255 7.45 1.50 3.76
CA THR A 255 7.69 1.22 5.20
C THR A 255 8.60 2.26 5.86
N HIS A 256 9.48 2.92 5.07
CA HIS A 256 10.33 4.01 5.55
C HIS A 256 9.49 5.18 6.10
N VAL A 257 8.29 5.44 5.56
CA VAL A 257 7.38 6.48 6.06
C VAL A 257 6.97 6.21 7.51
N ALA A 258 6.65 4.95 7.83
CA ALA A 258 6.36 4.53 9.20
C ALA A 258 7.61 4.67 10.10
N VAL A 259 8.80 4.36 9.56
CA VAL A 259 10.09 4.54 10.26
C VAL A 259 10.37 6.03 10.55
N ASP A 260 10.12 6.90 9.59
CA ASP A 260 10.28 8.36 9.73
C ASP A 260 9.30 8.93 10.76
N ASN A 261 8.08 8.36 10.82
CA ASN A 261 7.06 8.69 11.81
C ASN A 261 7.33 8.08 13.20
N GLY A 262 8.47 7.43 13.41
CA GLY A 262 8.88 6.88 14.72
C GLY A 262 8.19 5.61 15.14
N CYS A 263 7.62 4.83 14.20
CA CYS A 263 6.99 3.55 14.51
C CYS A 263 8.04 2.49 14.81
N GLU A 264 7.76 1.66 15.83
CA GLU A 264 8.63 0.59 16.31
C GLU A 264 8.17 -0.78 15.82
N LEU A 265 6.86 -0.96 15.61
CA LEU A 265 6.27 -2.13 14.98
C LEU A 265 5.59 -1.73 13.67
N ILE A 266 6.03 -2.34 12.58
CA ILE A 266 5.48 -2.09 11.24
C ILE A 266 4.88 -3.38 10.72
N ILE A 267 3.56 -3.40 10.55
CA ILE A 267 2.83 -4.50 9.92
C ILE A 267 2.62 -4.12 8.47
N SER A 268 3.27 -4.82 7.55
CA SER A 268 3.15 -4.55 6.12
C SER A 268 2.39 -5.65 5.38
N SER A 269 1.56 -5.26 4.43
CA SER A 269 0.75 -6.20 3.65
C SER A 269 0.72 -5.86 2.17
N TRP A 270 0.88 -6.89 1.31
CA TRP A 270 0.84 -6.76 -0.15
C TRP A 270 0.33 -8.02 -0.83
N THR A 271 -0.05 -7.90 -2.12
CA THR A 271 -0.60 -9.02 -2.92
C THR A 271 0.19 -9.32 -4.19
N HIS A 272 1.23 -8.56 -4.51
CA HIS A 272 2.01 -8.65 -5.73
C HIS A 272 3.01 -9.82 -5.68
N THR A 273 2.49 -11.05 -5.57
CA THR A 273 3.31 -12.27 -5.64
C THR A 273 3.31 -12.77 -7.07
N PRO A 274 4.47 -12.82 -7.76
CA PRO A 274 4.56 -13.35 -9.11
C PRO A 274 4.08 -14.79 -9.19
N TYR A 275 3.56 -15.15 -10.35
CA TYR A 275 3.19 -16.52 -10.66
C TYR A 275 4.45 -17.40 -10.79
N HIS A 276 4.41 -18.55 -10.12
CA HIS A 276 5.32 -19.65 -10.36
C HIS A 276 4.57 -20.75 -11.11
N TYR A 277 5.25 -21.40 -12.05
CA TYR A 277 4.65 -22.45 -12.88
C TYR A 277 3.94 -23.51 -12.01
N HIS A 278 2.71 -23.82 -12.40
CA HIS A 278 1.90 -24.87 -11.78
C HIS A 278 1.22 -25.67 -12.89
N GLU A 279 1.25 -27.02 -12.78
CA GLU A 279 0.76 -27.90 -13.83
C GLU A 279 -0.72 -27.67 -14.19
N ASP A 280 -1.58 -27.42 -13.20
CA ASP A 280 -3.01 -27.14 -13.42
C ASP A 280 -3.28 -25.86 -14.23
N ILE A 281 -2.32 -24.93 -14.23
CA ILE A 281 -2.45 -23.61 -14.87
C ILE A 281 -1.67 -23.58 -16.20
N GLY A 282 -0.48 -24.19 -16.22
CA GLY A 282 0.41 -24.15 -17.34
C GLY A 282 1.09 -22.80 -17.57
N SER A 283 1.47 -22.51 -18.80
CA SER A 283 2.17 -21.28 -19.16
C SER A 283 1.25 -20.06 -19.22
N LEU A 284 1.72 -18.92 -18.71
CA LEU A 284 1.01 -17.63 -18.80
C LEU A 284 0.82 -17.14 -20.25
N VAL A 285 1.60 -17.64 -21.20
CA VAL A 285 1.41 -17.34 -22.63
C VAL A 285 0.00 -17.70 -23.08
N ASN A 286 -0.58 -18.76 -22.54
CA ASN A 286 -1.94 -19.21 -22.87
C ASN A 286 -3.04 -18.25 -22.37
N TYR A 287 -2.72 -17.32 -21.47
CA TYR A 287 -3.63 -16.32 -20.91
C TYR A 287 -3.47 -14.94 -21.57
N GLY A 288 -2.58 -14.83 -22.55
CA GLY A 288 -2.39 -13.65 -23.38
C GLY A 288 -1.68 -12.47 -22.68
N LEU A 289 -1.65 -11.36 -23.40
CA LEU A 289 -0.90 -10.16 -23.02
C LEU A 289 -1.21 -9.64 -21.61
N PRO A 290 -2.46 -9.59 -21.13
CA PRO A 290 -2.75 -9.10 -19.78
C PRO A 290 -2.05 -9.89 -18.68
N ALA A 291 -1.99 -11.22 -18.77
CA ALA A 291 -1.30 -12.08 -17.79
C ALA A 291 0.21 -11.88 -17.85
N ILE A 292 0.78 -11.74 -19.05
CA ILE A 292 2.21 -11.50 -19.25
C ILE A 292 2.61 -10.14 -18.65
N CYS A 293 1.85 -9.08 -18.95
CA CYS A 293 2.11 -7.75 -18.39
C CYS A 293 1.96 -7.73 -16.85
N THR A 294 0.95 -8.41 -16.31
CA THR A 294 0.77 -8.55 -14.85
C THR A 294 1.98 -9.24 -14.24
N GLN A 295 2.45 -10.33 -14.83
CA GLN A 295 3.65 -11.03 -14.37
C GLN A 295 4.88 -10.13 -14.40
N ALA A 296 5.10 -9.38 -15.48
CA ALA A 296 6.23 -8.46 -15.59
C ALA A 296 6.21 -7.40 -14.48
N ILE A 297 5.05 -6.78 -14.24
CA ILE A 297 4.87 -5.81 -13.15
C ILE A 297 5.14 -6.45 -11.79
N TYR A 298 4.60 -7.64 -11.53
CA TYR A 298 4.78 -8.32 -10.25
C TYR A 298 6.24 -8.73 -9.99
N LEU A 299 6.98 -9.15 -11.03
CA LEU A 299 8.41 -9.42 -10.93
C LEU A 299 9.20 -8.15 -10.58
N MET A 300 8.86 -7.01 -11.18
CA MET A 300 9.51 -5.72 -10.86
C MET A 300 9.23 -5.31 -9.41
N ILE A 301 7.98 -5.44 -8.96
CA ILE A 301 7.59 -5.14 -7.57
C ILE A 301 8.29 -6.08 -6.59
N GLN A 302 8.28 -7.38 -6.86
CA GLN A 302 8.95 -8.37 -6.02
C GLN A 302 10.45 -8.07 -5.89
N LYS A 303 11.11 -7.72 -7.00
CA LYS A 303 12.54 -7.35 -6.96
C LYS A 303 12.80 -6.17 -6.04
N LYS A 304 11.95 -5.12 -6.07
CA LYS A 304 12.07 -3.97 -5.16
C LYS A 304 11.95 -4.41 -3.70
N ILE A 305 10.90 -5.18 -3.36
CA ILE A 305 10.67 -5.66 -1.99
C ILE A 305 11.84 -6.53 -1.50
N VAL A 306 12.28 -7.48 -2.32
CA VAL A 306 13.41 -8.39 -1.98
C VAL A 306 14.71 -7.61 -1.80
N THR A 307 14.99 -6.63 -2.66
CA THR A 307 16.19 -5.79 -2.56
C THR A 307 16.21 -4.98 -1.26
N HIS A 308 15.10 -4.33 -0.89
CA HIS A 308 15.02 -3.56 0.35
C HIS A 308 15.19 -4.46 1.60
N ARG A 309 14.63 -5.66 1.58
CA ARG A 309 14.81 -6.64 2.67
C ARG A 309 16.24 -7.14 2.77
N ALA A 310 16.84 -7.51 1.65
CA ALA A 310 18.23 -7.95 1.60
C ALA A 310 19.16 -6.85 2.12
N GLN A 311 18.96 -5.60 1.71
CA GLN A 311 19.72 -4.46 2.22
C GLN A 311 19.57 -4.31 3.74
N ARG A 312 18.34 -4.40 4.28
CA ARG A 312 18.12 -4.33 5.73
C ARG A 312 18.78 -5.48 6.47
N HIS A 313 18.71 -6.70 5.93
CA HIS A 313 19.36 -7.87 6.51
C HIS A 313 20.89 -7.70 6.52
N THR A 314 21.47 -7.30 5.40
CA THR A 314 22.91 -7.03 5.29
C THR A 314 23.35 -5.94 6.28
N SER A 315 22.59 -4.85 6.42
CA SER A 315 22.89 -3.80 7.40
C SER A 315 22.86 -4.33 8.83
N LYS A 316 21.89 -5.17 9.18
CA LYS A 316 21.80 -5.83 10.49
C LYS A 316 23.03 -6.72 10.73
N ASP A 317 23.38 -7.57 9.76
CA ASP A 317 24.50 -8.51 9.88
C ASP A 317 25.84 -7.78 10.03
N ILE A 318 26.05 -6.69 9.28
CA ILE A 318 27.27 -5.86 9.42
C ILE A 318 27.35 -5.29 10.84
N ILE A 319 26.28 -4.68 11.34
CA ILE A 319 26.25 -4.09 12.68
C ILE A 319 26.49 -5.14 13.73
N GLN A 320 25.86 -6.32 13.63
CA GLN A 320 26.01 -7.40 14.58
C GLN A 320 27.42 -7.97 14.55
N THR A 321 28.01 -8.20 13.38
CA THR A 321 29.38 -8.69 13.23
C THR A 321 30.38 -7.73 13.88
N VAL A 322 30.21 -6.41 13.67
CA VAL A 322 31.08 -5.41 14.31
C VAL A 322 30.87 -5.37 15.82
N ASP A 323 29.64 -5.45 16.29
CA ASP A 323 29.34 -5.48 17.74
C ASP A 323 29.98 -6.70 18.42
N ASP A 324 29.88 -7.88 17.82
CA ASP A 324 30.44 -9.10 18.33
C ASP A 324 31.97 -9.04 18.36
N TYR A 325 32.61 -8.53 17.28
CA TYR A 325 34.06 -8.29 17.25
C TYR A 325 34.54 -7.35 18.36
N LEU A 326 33.82 -6.23 18.57
CA LEU A 326 34.16 -5.27 19.62
C LEU A 326 34.00 -5.87 21.03
N LYS A 327 32.98 -6.71 21.26
CA LYS A 327 32.79 -7.43 22.51
C LYS A 327 33.93 -8.43 22.80
N GLU A 328 34.25 -9.27 21.82
CA GLU A 328 35.31 -10.27 21.93
C GLU A 328 36.68 -9.64 22.23
N ASN A 329 36.97 -8.49 21.62
CA ASN A 329 38.23 -7.76 21.85
C ASN A 329 38.16 -6.81 23.06
N LYS A 330 37.11 -6.90 23.89
CA LYS A 330 36.94 -6.15 25.15
C LYS A 330 37.04 -4.64 25.00
N PHE A 331 36.53 -4.11 23.88
CA PHE A 331 36.42 -2.66 23.73
C PHE A 331 35.49 -2.06 24.78
N ASP A 332 35.81 -0.85 25.22
CA ASP A 332 34.98 -0.10 26.17
C ASP A 332 33.55 0.10 25.64
N ASN A 333 32.58 -0.05 26.53
CA ASN A 333 31.16 0.05 26.19
C ASN A 333 30.76 1.40 25.58
N THR A 334 31.44 2.48 25.96
CA THR A 334 31.15 3.82 25.45
C THR A 334 31.57 3.95 23.98
N HIS A 335 32.82 3.57 23.68
CA HIS A 335 33.34 3.58 22.31
C HIS A 335 32.58 2.61 21.42
N ARG A 336 32.23 1.42 21.93
CA ARG A 336 31.41 0.44 21.21
C ARG A 336 30.05 1.02 20.80
N ARG A 337 29.31 1.61 21.75
CA ARG A 337 28.01 2.26 21.46
C ARG A 337 28.13 3.41 20.46
N GLN A 338 29.18 4.22 20.57
CA GLN A 338 29.42 5.32 19.64
C GLN A 338 29.65 4.80 18.21
N LEU A 339 30.49 3.78 18.04
CA LEU A 339 30.77 3.20 16.72
C LEU A 339 29.51 2.57 16.11
N LEU A 340 28.76 1.78 16.90
CA LEU A 340 27.50 1.19 16.43
C LEU A 340 26.49 2.26 16.01
N SER A 341 26.34 3.32 16.79
CA SER A 341 25.46 4.47 16.42
C SER A 341 25.88 5.17 15.13
N ILE A 342 27.20 5.24 14.86
CA ILE A 342 27.69 5.76 13.58
C ILE A 342 27.34 4.82 12.43
N LEU A 343 27.53 3.51 12.60
CA LEU A 343 27.18 2.50 11.60
C LEU A 343 25.68 2.47 11.32
N GLU A 344 24.84 2.48 12.36
CA GLU A 344 23.38 2.54 12.23
C GLU A 344 22.93 3.72 11.36
N ARG A 345 23.52 4.92 11.60
CA ARG A 345 23.23 6.10 10.78
C ARG A 345 23.73 5.97 9.34
N LYS A 346 24.94 5.43 9.14
CA LYS A 346 25.53 5.26 7.80
C LYS A 346 24.83 4.19 6.97
N LEU A 347 24.34 3.14 7.61
CA LEU A 347 23.61 2.03 6.99
C LEU A 347 22.09 2.25 6.97
N PHE A 348 21.61 3.39 7.45
CA PHE A 348 20.18 3.71 7.59
C PHE A 348 19.39 2.59 8.30
N TYR A 349 20.02 1.98 9.31
CA TYR A 349 19.46 0.87 10.06
C TYR A 349 19.01 1.34 11.45
N LYS A 350 17.78 1.00 11.81
CA LYS A 350 17.22 1.23 13.16
C LYS A 350 16.96 -0.14 13.81
N PRO A 351 17.75 -0.54 14.84
CA PRO A 351 17.69 -1.88 15.41
C PRO A 351 16.36 -2.19 16.11
N ASN A 352 15.71 -1.17 16.68
CA ASN A 352 14.50 -1.32 17.49
C ASN A 352 13.22 -1.49 16.65
N ILE A 353 13.31 -1.45 15.31
CA ILE A 353 12.16 -1.59 14.45
C ILE A 353 11.89 -3.05 14.13
N GLN A 354 10.70 -3.51 14.50
CA GLN A 354 10.18 -4.82 14.14
C GLN A 354 9.29 -4.72 12.90
N LEU A 355 9.57 -5.56 11.91
CA LEU A 355 8.82 -5.59 10.65
C LEU A 355 8.13 -6.94 10.50
N ILE A 356 6.81 -6.93 10.38
CA ILE A 356 5.98 -8.11 10.13
C ILE A 356 5.36 -8.00 8.75
N ASP A 357 5.71 -8.93 7.89
CA ASP A 357 5.31 -8.96 6.48
C ASP A 357 4.23 -10.01 6.22
N ILE A 358 3.10 -9.58 5.66
CA ILE A 358 1.96 -10.45 5.34
C ILE A 358 1.71 -10.42 3.84
N CYS A 359 2.03 -11.53 3.16
CA CYS A 359 1.82 -11.66 1.71
C CYS A 359 1.34 -13.07 1.35
N PRO A 360 0.70 -13.26 0.19
CA PRO A 360 0.34 -14.58 -0.29
C PRO A 360 1.56 -15.50 -0.41
N LYS A 361 1.37 -16.79 -0.21
CA LYS A 361 2.39 -17.79 -0.53
C LYS A 361 2.54 -17.91 -2.04
N HIS A 362 3.73 -18.24 -2.52
CA HIS A 362 4.00 -18.42 -3.96
C HIS A 362 3.13 -19.50 -4.62
N GLU A 363 2.70 -20.49 -3.86
CA GLU A 363 1.81 -21.57 -4.31
C GLU A 363 0.36 -21.10 -4.55
N ASN A 364 0.00 -19.89 -4.10
CA ASN A 364 -1.36 -19.38 -4.23
C ASN A 364 -1.59 -18.68 -5.60
N TYR A 365 -1.49 -19.45 -6.69
CA TYR A 365 -1.72 -18.96 -8.07
C TYR A 365 -3.14 -18.40 -8.28
N LYS A 366 -4.14 -18.84 -7.49
CA LYS A 366 -5.51 -18.31 -7.56
C LYS A 366 -5.57 -16.82 -7.24
N THR A 367 -4.71 -16.38 -6.32
CA THR A 367 -4.59 -14.95 -5.99
C THR A 367 -3.97 -14.17 -7.16
N PHE A 368 -3.00 -14.75 -7.87
CA PHE A 368 -2.39 -14.12 -9.04
C PHE A 368 -3.40 -13.97 -10.20
N LEU A 369 -4.08 -15.05 -10.57
CA LEU A 369 -5.01 -15.09 -11.70
C LEU A 369 -6.37 -14.43 -11.41
N GLY A 370 -6.63 -14.07 -10.17
CA GLY A 370 -7.87 -13.39 -9.78
C GLY A 370 -8.05 -12.07 -10.51
N ASN A 371 -9.27 -11.80 -11.03
CA ASN A 371 -9.59 -10.52 -11.64
C ASN A 371 -9.46 -9.39 -10.61
N ALA A 372 -8.49 -8.50 -10.82
CA ALA A 372 -8.15 -7.42 -9.91
C ALA A 372 -9.31 -6.41 -9.70
N PHE A 373 -10.20 -6.26 -10.68
CA PHE A 373 -11.31 -5.30 -10.67
C PHE A 373 -12.66 -5.92 -10.26
N SER A 374 -12.69 -7.20 -9.89
CA SER A 374 -13.94 -7.90 -9.60
C SER A 374 -14.54 -7.46 -8.27
N LEU A 375 -15.75 -6.88 -8.30
CA LEU A 375 -16.60 -6.64 -7.14
C LEU A 375 -17.57 -7.81 -6.84
N ASN A 376 -17.28 -9.02 -7.33
CA ASN A 376 -18.09 -10.20 -7.07
C ASN A 376 -17.95 -10.63 -5.58
N PRO A 377 -19.03 -10.64 -4.78
CA PRO A 377 -18.97 -10.94 -3.35
C PRO A 377 -18.33 -12.29 -3.02
N LYS A 378 -18.62 -13.34 -3.81
CA LYS A 378 -18.05 -14.67 -3.59
C LYS A 378 -16.54 -14.68 -3.75
N LYS A 379 -16.02 -14.10 -4.86
CA LYS A 379 -14.56 -14.00 -5.09
C LYS A 379 -13.90 -13.12 -4.05
N THR A 380 -14.52 -12.02 -3.68
CA THR A 380 -14.03 -11.12 -2.64
C THR A 380 -13.93 -11.85 -1.29
N SER A 381 -14.95 -12.61 -0.90
CA SER A 381 -14.96 -13.41 0.33
C SER A 381 -13.81 -14.45 0.38
N GLU A 382 -13.51 -15.10 -0.74
CA GLU A 382 -12.39 -16.05 -0.85
C GLU A 382 -11.04 -15.36 -0.60
N ILE A 383 -10.85 -14.15 -1.14
CA ILE A 383 -9.62 -13.37 -0.97
C ILE A 383 -9.50 -12.85 0.47
N VAL A 384 -10.58 -12.31 1.05
CA VAL A 384 -10.66 -11.90 2.46
C VAL A 384 -10.26 -13.08 3.36
N SER A 385 -10.85 -14.27 3.15
CA SER A 385 -10.52 -15.48 3.91
C SER A 385 -9.05 -15.88 3.77
N SER A 386 -8.47 -15.71 2.58
CA SER A 386 -7.05 -16.02 2.35
C SER A 386 -6.13 -15.07 3.11
N GLY A 387 -6.40 -13.75 3.08
CA GLY A 387 -5.66 -12.74 3.84
C GLY A 387 -5.74 -12.97 5.35
N TYR A 388 -6.94 -13.26 5.85
CA TYR A 388 -7.19 -13.58 7.24
C TYR A 388 -6.38 -14.79 7.72
N LYS A 389 -6.46 -15.91 7.01
CA LYS A 389 -5.68 -17.12 7.35
C LYS A 389 -4.18 -16.86 7.33
N ARG A 390 -3.72 -16.11 6.32
CA ARG A 390 -2.30 -15.81 6.17
C ARG A 390 -1.76 -14.95 7.29
N ALA A 391 -2.51 -13.98 7.77
CA ALA A 391 -2.11 -13.16 8.90
C ALA A 391 -1.90 -14.02 10.16
N PHE A 392 -2.85 -14.88 10.50
CA PHE A 392 -2.68 -15.82 11.62
C PHE A 392 -1.46 -16.74 11.46
N GLU A 393 -1.21 -17.28 10.26
CA GLU A 393 -0.03 -18.11 10.01
C GLU A 393 1.28 -17.35 10.24
N VAL A 394 1.30 -16.05 9.91
CA VAL A 394 2.49 -15.21 10.12
C VAL A 394 2.68 -14.95 11.60
N PHE A 395 1.62 -14.57 12.31
CA PHE A 395 1.70 -14.29 13.75
C PHE A 395 2.04 -15.51 14.59
N LYS A 396 1.62 -16.71 14.20
CA LYS A 396 2.05 -17.97 14.86
C LYS A 396 3.57 -18.16 14.93
N LYS A 397 4.32 -17.59 14.00
CA LYS A 397 5.79 -17.69 14.02
C LYS A 397 6.45 -16.82 15.10
N TYR A 398 5.72 -15.88 15.66
CA TYR A 398 6.21 -14.96 16.71
C TYR A 398 5.93 -15.46 18.13
N GLU A 399 5.15 -16.55 18.31
CA GLU A 399 4.95 -17.22 19.60
C GLU A 399 6.20 -17.92 20.15
N TRP A 400 7.25 -18.09 19.36
CA TRP A 400 8.31 -19.06 19.61
C TRP A 400 9.65 -18.47 20.06
N GLN A 401 9.68 -17.22 20.46
CA GLN A 401 10.91 -16.60 20.96
C GLN A 401 10.79 -16.30 22.46
N ASN A 402 10.44 -17.33 23.24
CA ASN A 402 10.66 -17.39 24.69
C ASN A 402 11.96 -18.11 25.00
#